data_f8c54ff9dd7500c3ed9b7b625e9eff1c
#
_entry.id   f8c54ff9dd7500c3ed9b7b625e9eff1c
#
_cell.length_a   1.000
_cell.length_b   1.000
_cell.length_c   1.000
_cell.angle_alpha   90.00
_cell.angle_beta   90.00
_cell.angle_gamma   90.00
#
_symmetry.space_group_name_H-M   'P 1'
#
loop_
_entity.id
_entity.type
_entity.pdbx_description
1 polymer ?
#
loop_
_entity_poly.entity_id
_entity_poly.type
_entity_poly.pdbx_seq_one_letter_code
_entity_poly.pdbx_strand_id
1 'polypeptide(L)'
;SAASDVYKRQGQEVPEFLLPALDELEAAYIEAMSDPEFQRELEELRRDFLGRATPLFECRRLSTPNTTIVLKREDLNHGGAHKGNNVVGQALLAKRMGKTRLIAETGAGQHGTATAMAAALLGLECEIYMGAHDVARQHPNVERMELMGAKVVPVTTGEAGLKDAIDEALVEWSKTLDSTFY
;
A
#
# COMPACT_ATOMS: atom_id res chain seq x y z
N SER A 1 14.60 -4.12 -27.60
CA SER A 1 15.36 -5.07 -26.79
C SER A 1 14.43 -6.13 -26.21
N ALA A 2 14.93 -7.35 -25.92
CA ALA A 2 14.11 -8.45 -25.39
C ALA A 2 13.31 -8.06 -24.14
N ALA A 3 13.83 -7.18 -23.27
CA ALA A 3 13.12 -6.65 -22.11
C ALA A 3 11.92 -5.79 -22.51
N SER A 4 12.02 -4.93 -23.53
CA SER A 4 10.90 -4.12 -23.98
C SER A 4 9.78 -4.95 -24.63
N ASP A 5 10.13 -6.11 -25.20
CA ASP A 5 9.12 -7.01 -25.79
C ASP A 5 8.39 -7.86 -24.74
N VAL A 6 9.01 -8.14 -23.61
CA VAL A 6 8.36 -8.80 -22.47
C VAL A 6 7.28 -7.89 -21.90
N TYR A 7 7.57 -6.62 -21.65
CA TYR A 7 6.58 -5.65 -21.16
C TYR A 7 5.40 -5.43 -22.11
N LYS A 8 5.63 -5.45 -23.42
CA LYS A 8 4.57 -5.34 -24.43
C LYS A 8 3.65 -6.57 -24.50
N ARG A 9 4.05 -7.70 -23.94
CA ARG A 9 3.26 -8.95 -23.94
C ARG A 9 2.47 -9.17 -22.65
N GLN A 10 2.64 -8.31 -21.66
CA GLN A 10 2.04 -8.47 -20.32
C GLN A 10 0.62 -7.89 -20.23
N GLY A 11 -0.09 -7.54 -21.24
CA GLY A 11 -1.48 -7.06 -21.24
C GLY A 11 -2.17 -6.87 -19.87
N GLN A 12 -3.33 -6.34 -19.85
CA GLN A 12 -4.16 -6.29 -18.63
C GLN A 12 -4.97 -7.59 -18.53
N GLU A 13 -4.40 -8.62 -17.91
CA GLU A 13 -5.09 -9.89 -17.66
C GLU A 13 -5.93 -9.80 -16.38
N VAL A 14 -7.01 -9.06 -16.42
CA VAL A 14 -7.96 -8.88 -15.31
C VAL A 14 -9.38 -9.23 -15.75
N PRO A 15 -10.29 -9.60 -14.84
CA PRO A 15 -11.70 -9.78 -15.16
C PRO A 15 -12.29 -8.53 -15.82
N GLU A 16 -13.09 -8.73 -16.89
CA GLU A 16 -13.65 -7.62 -17.68
C GLU A 16 -14.41 -6.59 -16.84
N PHE A 17 -15.09 -7.01 -15.79
CA PHE A 17 -15.85 -6.10 -14.91
C PHE A 17 -14.98 -5.12 -14.13
N LEU A 18 -13.67 -5.35 -14.02
CA LEU A 18 -12.73 -4.42 -13.38
C LEU A 18 -12.13 -3.39 -14.35
N LEU A 19 -12.23 -3.62 -15.66
CA LEU A 19 -11.63 -2.73 -16.67
C LEU A 19 -12.07 -1.27 -16.51
N PRO A 20 -13.37 -0.95 -16.31
CA PRO A 20 -13.78 0.45 -16.13
C PRO A 20 -13.13 1.12 -14.90
N ALA A 21 -12.96 0.40 -13.81
CA ALA A 21 -12.31 0.92 -12.60
C ALA A 21 -10.80 1.14 -12.81
N LEU A 22 -10.15 0.28 -13.58
CA LEU A 22 -8.74 0.43 -13.95
C LEU A 22 -8.52 1.57 -14.92
N ASP A 23 -9.44 1.76 -15.90
CA ASP A 23 -9.39 2.89 -16.83
C ASP A 23 -9.59 4.23 -16.09
N GLU A 24 -10.52 4.29 -15.11
CA GLU A 24 -10.70 5.43 -14.21
C GLU A 24 -9.41 5.73 -13.42
N LEU A 25 -8.79 4.69 -12.85
CA LEU A 25 -7.55 4.81 -12.09
C LEU A 25 -6.39 5.31 -12.96
N GLU A 26 -6.23 4.76 -14.17
CA GLU A 26 -5.16 5.18 -15.09
C GLU A 26 -5.32 6.65 -15.49
N ALA A 27 -6.54 7.06 -15.83
CA ALA A 27 -6.83 8.46 -16.18
C ALA A 27 -6.53 9.40 -15.02
N ALA A 28 -6.99 9.07 -13.80
CA ALA A 28 -6.74 9.85 -12.59
C ALA A 28 -5.24 9.90 -12.24
N TYR A 29 -4.52 8.80 -12.42
CA TYR A 29 -3.07 8.75 -12.21
C TYR A 29 -2.32 9.67 -13.17
N ILE A 30 -2.63 9.62 -14.48
CA ILE A 30 -1.99 10.46 -15.49
C ILE A 30 -2.25 11.94 -15.20
N GLU A 31 -3.48 12.30 -14.83
CA GLU A 31 -3.85 13.66 -14.45
C GLU A 31 -3.07 14.11 -13.20
N ALA A 32 -3.10 13.33 -12.13
CA ALA A 32 -2.41 13.64 -10.87
C ALA A 32 -0.90 13.78 -11.06
N MET A 33 -0.28 12.92 -11.88
CA MET A 33 1.16 12.98 -12.13
C MET A 33 1.56 14.21 -12.97
N SER A 34 0.64 14.84 -13.69
CA SER A 34 0.86 16.09 -14.42
C SER A 34 0.46 17.34 -13.62
N ASP A 35 -0.23 17.20 -12.48
CA ASP A 35 -0.68 18.30 -11.63
C ASP A 35 0.41 18.72 -10.63
N PRO A 36 0.95 19.96 -10.74
CA PRO A 36 1.96 20.45 -9.81
C PRO A 36 1.48 20.53 -8.35
N GLU A 37 0.19 20.68 -8.11
CA GLU A 37 -0.36 20.72 -6.75
C GLU A 37 -0.34 19.34 -6.11
N PHE A 38 -0.74 18.30 -6.84
CA PHE A 38 -0.64 16.92 -6.38
C PHE A 38 0.83 16.55 -6.07
N GLN A 39 1.75 16.91 -6.96
CA GLN A 39 3.18 16.62 -6.77
C GLN A 39 3.73 17.30 -5.52
N ARG A 40 3.35 18.57 -5.27
CA ARG A 40 3.75 19.31 -4.07
C ARG A 40 3.22 18.65 -2.81
N GLU A 41 1.91 18.31 -2.76
CA GLU A 41 1.29 17.66 -1.60
C GLU A 41 1.94 16.30 -1.32
N LEU A 42 2.17 15.51 -2.36
CA LEU A 42 2.84 14.21 -2.25
C LEU A 42 4.27 14.35 -1.72
N GLU A 43 5.02 15.36 -2.20
CA GLU A 43 6.39 15.63 -1.74
C GLU A 43 6.41 16.10 -0.27
N GLU A 44 5.47 16.95 0.13
CA GLU A 44 5.29 17.36 1.53
C GLU A 44 4.98 16.16 2.44
N LEU A 45 4.08 15.29 2.04
CA LEU A 45 3.76 14.08 2.80
C LEU A 45 4.95 13.12 2.90
N ARG A 46 5.72 12.98 1.83
CA ARG A 46 6.94 12.17 1.84
C ARG A 46 7.99 12.74 2.79
N ARG A 47 8.21 14.06 2.76
CA ARG A 47 9.21 14.73 3.59
C ARG A 47 8.79 14.81 5.04
N ASP A 48 7.59 15.34 5.30
CA ASP A 48 7.20 15.80 6.64
C ASP A 48 6.45 14.71 7.43
N PHE A 49 5.76 13.82 6.75
CA PHE A 49 5.04 12.72 7.40
C PHE A 49 5.82 11.40 7.38
N LEU A 50 6.38 11.00 6.24
CA LEU A 50 7.14 9.75 6.13
C LEU A 50 8.60 9.87 6.59
N GLY A 51 9.18 11.09 6.59
CA GLY A 51 10.58 11.29 6.94
C GLY A 51 11.57 10.95 5.83
N ARG A 52 11.15 11.09 4.57
CA ARG A 52 12.02 10.90 3.40
C ARG A 52 12.96 12.11 3.22
N ALA A 53 14.17 11.90 2.73
CA ALA A 53 14.73 10.59 2.31
C ALA A 53 15.40 9.91 3.48
N THR A 54 15.16 8.59 3.63
CA THR A 54 15.85 7.81 4.66
C THR A 54 17.36 7.69 4.35
N PRO A 55 18.23 7.68 5.37
CA PRO A 55 19.67 7.67 5.15
C PRO A 55 20.20 6.32 4.66
N LEU A 56 21.38 6.37 4.10
CA LEU A 56 22.27 5.21 3.92
C LEU A 56 23.19 5.11 5.14
N PHE A 57 23.28 3.93 5.73
CA PHE A 57 24.12 3.65 6.89
C PHE A 57 25.17 2.61 6.53
N GLU A 58 26.45 2.97 6.65
CA GLU A 58 27.56 2.05 6.43
C GLU A 58 27.75 1.14 7.64
N CYS A 59 27.67 -0.16 7.42
CA CYS A 59 27.90 -1.19 8.42
C CYS A 59 29.40 -1.53 8.52
N ARG A 60 30.20 -0.64 9.12
CA ARG A 60 31.66 -0.76 9.18
C ARG A 60 32.15 -2.08 9.76
N ARG A 61 31.44 -2.61 10.76
CA ARG A 61 31.81 -3.90 11.39
C ARG A 61 31.52 -5.13 10.54
N LEU A 62 30.64 -4.99 9.53
CA LEU A 62 30.28 -6.05 8.59
C LEU A 62 31.01 -5.90 7.24
N SER A 63 31.56 -4.72 7.00
CA SER A 63 32.33 -4.42 5.80
C SER A 63 33.73 -5.05 5.88
N THR A 64 34.30 -5.34 4.72
CA THR A 64 35.67 -5.87 4.56
C THR A 64 36.47 -4.90 3.69
N PRO A 65 37.81 -5.06 3.55
CA PRO A 65 38.62 -4.22 2.66
C PRO A 65 38.14 -4.22 1.20
N ASN A 66 37.44 -5.29 0.77
CA ASN A 66 37.01 -5.48 -0.60
C ASN A 66 35.50 -5.34 -0.78
N THR A 67 34.74 -5.12 0.30
CA THR A 67 33.28 -5.07 0.25
C THR A 67 32.72 -4.09 1.28
N THR A 68 32.03 -3.06 0.84
CA THR A 68 31.31 -2.13 1.71
C THR A 68 29.83 -2.56 1.80
N ILE A 69 29.35 -2.78 3.02
CA ILE A 69 27.96 -3.10 3.30
C ILE A 69 27.25 -1.84 3.76
N VAL A 70 26.17 -1.48 3.06
CA VAL A 70 25.38 -0.28 3.33
C VAL A 70 23.92 -0.67 3.49
N LEU A 71 23.26 -0.16 4.52
CA LEU A 71 21.81 -0.30 4.74
C LEU A 71 21.07 0.95 4.27
N LYS A 72 20.06 0.76 3.43
CA LYS A 72 19.02 1.77 3.20
C LYS A 72 18.02 1.68 4.33
N ARG A 73 17.98 2.70 5.20
CA ARG A 73 17.28 2.68 6.49
C ARG A 73 15.78 2.96 6.33
N GLU A 74 15.06 2.06 5.64
CA GLU A 74 13.58 2.18 5.48
C GLU A 74 12.81 1.90 6.78
N ASP A 75 13.47 1.36 7.78
CA ASP A 75 12.99 1.26 9.16
C ASP A 75 12.79 2.62 9.84
N LEU A 76 13.41 3.67 9.32
CA LEU A 76 13.26 5.05 9.80
C LEU A 76 12.08 5.81 9.16
N ASN A 77 11.40 5.22 8.18
CA ASN A 77 10.13 5.77 7.73
C ASN A 77 9.10 5.76 8.86
N HIS A 78 8.20 6.72 8.87
CA HIS A 78 7.02 6.67 9.72
C HIS A 78 6.25 5.34 9.47
N GLY A 79 5.91 4.63 10.53
CA GLY A 79 5.37 3.28 10.46
C GLY A 79 6.43 2.16 10.51
N GLY A 80 7.73 2.49 10.46
CA GLY A 80 8.84 1.55 10.68
C GLY A 80 9.16 0.62 9.51
N ALA A 81 8.63 0.88 8.30
CA ALA A 81 8.87 0.06 7.12
C ALA A 81 8.69 0.83 5.81
N HIS A 82 9.06 0.18 4.69
CA HIS A 82 9.02 0.79 3.35
C HIS A 82 7.62 0.98 2.76
N LYS A 83 6.59 0.34 3.31
CA LYS A 83 5.23 0.33 2.73
C LYS A 83 4.56 1.71 2.66
N GLY A 84 4.86 2.61 3.58
CA GLY A 84 4.37 3.99 3.52
C GLY A 84 4.70 4.71 2.21
N ASN A 85 5.79 4.35 1.54
CA ASN A 85 6.22 4.99 0.29
C ASN A 85 5.20 4.89 -0.85
N ASN A 86 4.58 3.72 -1.03
CA ASN A 86 3.56 3.55 -2.05
C ASN A 86 2.16 3.93 -1.53
N VAL A 87 1.85 3.54 -0.29
CA VAL A 87 0.50 3.71 0.25
C VAL A 87 0.09 5.17 0.38
N VAL A 88 1.00 6.07 0.81
CA VAL A 88 0.68 7.50 0.93
C VAL A 88 0.31 8.09 -0.45
N GLY A 89 1.04 7.75 -1.50
CA GLY A 89 0.72 8.21 -2.85
C GLY A 89 -0.60 7.63 -3.38
N GLN A 90 -0.85 6.35 -3.14
CA GLN A 90 -2.11 5.69 -3.52
C GLN A 90 -3.31 6.27 -2.77
N ALA A 91 -3.19 6.48 -1.46
CA ALA A 91 -4.26 7.07 -0.65
C ALA A 91 -4.55 8.53 -1.04
N LEU A 92 -3.51 9.32 -1.36
CA LEU A 92 -3.70 10.68 -1.87
C LEU A 92 -4.43 10.68 -3.21
N LEU A 93 -4.06 9.76 -4.12
CA LEU A 93 -4.76 9.59 -5.41
C LEU A 93 -6.22 9.17 -5.19
N ALA A 94 -6.47 8.20 -4.31
CA ALA A 94 -7.83 7.76 -3.96
C ALA A 94 -8.69 8.94 -3.49
N LYS A 95 -8.15 9.78 -2.60
CA LYS A 95 -8.83 10.99 -2.13
C LYS A 95 -9.14 11.97 -3.26
N ARG A 96 -8.20 12.17 -4.19
CA ARG A 96 -8.42 13.01 -5.40
C ARG A 96 -9.50 12.45 -6.32
N MET A 97 -9.60 11.14 -6.42
CA MET A 97 -10.66 10.45 -7.17
C MET A 97 -12.04 10.52 -6.46
N GLY A 98 -12.13 11.12 -5.28
CA GLY A 98 -13.36 11.18 -4.50
C GLY A 98 -13.72 9.87 -3.80
N LYS A 99 -12.81 8.89 -3.74
CA LYS A 99 -13.02 7.67 -2.97
C LYS A 99 -13.02 8.00 -1.47
N THR A 100 -13.88 7.32 -0.75
CA THR A 100 -14.08 7.56 0.70
C THR A 100 -13.51 6.45 1.57
N ARG A 101 -13.18 5.31 0.99
CA ARG A 101 -12.69 4.13 1.69
C ARG A 101 -11.46 3.53 0.98
N LEU A 102 -10.49 3.11 1.79
CA LEU A 102 -9.37 2.27 1.36
C LEU A 102 -9.61 0.84 1.83
N ILE A 103 -9.34 -0.12 0.97
CA ILE A 103 -9.23 -1.52 1.37
C ILE A 103 -7.86 -2.07 0.97
N ALA A 104 -7.35 -3.01 1.74
CA ALA A 104 -6.14 -3.75 1.42
C ALA A 104 -6.15 -5.11 2.09
N GLU A 105 -5.38 -6.04 1.54
CA GLU A 105 -5.02 -7.27 2.22
C GLU A 105 -3.66 -7.12 2.92
N THR A 106 -3.41 -7.97 3.89
CA THR A 106 -2.12 -8.04 4.56
C THR A 106 -1.84 -9.44 5.11
N GLY A 107 -0.60 -9.87 5.06
CA GLY A 107 -0.13 -11.09 5.72
C GLY A 107 0.55 -10.76 7.05
N ALA A 108 1.79 -10.29 7.04
CA ALA A 108 2.53 -9.91 8.25
C ALA A 108 2.02 -8.62 8.94
N GLY A 109 1.08 -7.89 8.32
CA GLY A 109 0.46 -6.69 8.89
C GLY A 109 1.11 -5.37 8.48
N GLN A 110 2.28 -5.36 7.84
CA GLN A 110 2.97 -4.11 7.50
C GLN A 110 2.23 -3.28 6.45
N HIS A 111 1.67 -3.92 5.42
CA HIS A 111 0.89 -3.22 4.41
C HIS A 111 -0.41 -2.68 5.00
N GLY A 112 -1.13 -3.49 5.77
CA GLY A 112 -2.34 -3.07 6.47
C GLY A 112 -2.09 -1.89 7.42
N THR A 113 -1.01 -1.93 8.21
CA THR A 113 -0.62 -0.83 9.09
C THR A 113 -0.33 0.45 8.32
N ALA A 114 0.38 0.37 7.18
CA ALA A 114 0.65 1.53 6.34
C ALA A 114 -0.64 2.10 5.72
N THR A 115 -1.56 1.23 5.28
CA THR A 115 -2.85 1.65 4.72
C THR A 115 -3.73 2.32 5.77
N ALA A 116 -3.82 1.74 6.98
CA ALA A 116 -4.54 2.33 8.11
C ALA A 116 -3.99 3.72 8.48
N MET A 117 -2.65 3.84 8.51
CA MET A 117 -1.95 5.10 8.79
C MET A 117 -2.27 6.19 7.75
N ALA A 118 -2.24 5.85 6.46
CA ALA A 118 -2.54 6.79 5.39
C ALA A 118 -4.03 7.16 5.35
N ALA A 119 -4.93 6.20 5.62
CA ALA A 119 -6.36 6.45 5.73
C ALA A 119 -6.67 7.41 6.88
N ALA A 120 -6.11 7.18 8.06
CA ALA A 120 -6.25 8.07 9.22
C ALA A 120 -5.75 9.50 8.91
N LEU A 121 -4.58 9.62 8.26
CA LEU A 121 -4.01 10.91 7.86
C LEU A 121 -4.94 11.69 6.93
N LEU A 122 -5.55 11.01 5.96
CA LEU A 122 -6.33 11.65 4.89
C LEU A 122 -7.84 11.71 5.17
N GLY A 123 -8.29 11.16 6.32
CA GLY A 123 -9.69 11.13 6.72
C GLY A 123 -10.54 10.17 5.89
N LEU A 124 -9.96 9.02 5.51
CA LEU A 124 -10.63 7.98 4.75
C LEU A 124 -11.00 6.81 5.68
N GLU A 125 -12.09 6.11 5.38
CA GLU A 125 -12.37 4.82 6.01
C GLU A 125 -11.33 3.77 5.58
N CYS A 126 -11.08 2.79 6.43
CA CYS A 126 -10.10 1.76 6.15
C CYS A 126 -10.59 0.38 6.59
N GLU A 127 -10.50 -0.59 5.70
CA GLU A 127 -10.82 -1.99 5.98
C GLU A 127 -9.70 -2.90 5.48
N ILE A 128 -9.16 -3.72 6.39
CA ILE A 128 -7.98 -4.56 6.12
C ILE A 128 -8.35 -6.03 6.23
N TYR A 129 -8.18 -6.77 5.15
CA TYR A 129 -8.40 -8.20 5.07
C TYR A 129 -7.13 -8.94 5.47
N MET A 130 -7.24 -9.84 6.43
CA MET A 130 -6.10 -10.58 6.96
C MET A 130 -6.48 -12.01 7.31
N GLY A 131 -5.68 -12.98 6.90
CA GLY A 131 -5.93 -14.37 7.24
C GLY A 131 -6.04 -14.58 8.76
N ALA A 132 -7.02 -15.35 9.23
CA ALA A 132 -7.28 -15.52 10.66
C ALA A 132 -6.07 -16.06 11.44
N HIS A 133 -5.24 -16.91 10.80
CA HIS A 133 -3.99 -17.38 11.39
C HIS A 133 -2.96 -16.26 11.56
N ASP A 134 -2.92 -15.33 10.61
CA ASP A 134 -2.01 -14.19 10.67
C ASP A 134 -2.49 -13.14 11.66
N VAL A 135 -3.81 -12.92 11.80
CA VAL A 135 -4.40 -12.06 12.84
C VAL A 135 -3.92 -12.50 14.23
N ALA A 136 -3.95 -13.81 14.51
CA ALA A 136 -3.49 -14.33 15.80
C ALA A 136 -1.98 -14.15 16.01
N ARG A 137 -1.18 -14.40 14.95
CA ARG A 137 0.29 -14.32 15.03
C ARG A 137 0.83 -12.89 15.08
N GLN A 138 0.15 -11.98 14.42
CA GLN A 138 0.57 -10.59 14.20
C GLN A 138 -0.28 -9.59 14.99
N HIS A 139 -0.80 -10.01 16.15
CA HIS A 139 -1.68 -9.22 17.01
C HIS A 139 -1.20 -7.77 17.26
N PRO A 140 0.09 -7.49 17.49
CA PRO A 140 0.56 -6.11 17.65
C PRO A 140 0.33 -5.21 16.43
N ASN A 141 0.35 -5.77 15.21
CA ASN A 141 0.02 -5.01 14.01
C ASN A 141 -1.50 -4.82 13.87
N VAL A 142 -2.30 -5.82 14.29
CA VAL A 142 -3.77 -5.70 14.34
C VAL A 142 -4.17 -4.56 15.27
N GLU A 143 -3.65 -4.54 16.50
CA GLU A 143 -3.90 -3.45 17.46
C GLU A 143 -3.51 -2.07 16.91
N ARG A 144 -2.39 -1.98 16.18
CA ARG A 144 -1.98 -0.72 15.54
C ARG A 144 -2.98 -0.27 14.47
N MET A 145 -3.46 -1.19 13.63
CA MET A 145 -4.45 -0.88 12.60
C MET A 145 -5.76 -0.39 13.21
N GLU A 146 -6.26 -1.08 14.23
CA GLU A 146 -7.48 -0.72 14.95
C GLU A 146 -7.35 0.61 15.71
N LEU A 147 -6.19 0.86 16.34
CA LEU A 147 -5.91 2.14 17.01
C LEU A 147 -5.93 3.33 16.04
N MET A 148 -5.56 3.12 14.77
CA MET A 148 -5.64 4.11 13.70
C MET A 148 -7.03 4.19 13.05
N GLY A 149 -8.02 3.44 13.56
CA GLY A 149 -9.41 3.47 13.11
C GLY A 149 -9.74 2.52 11.96
N ALA A 150 -8.80 1.65 11.56
CA ALA A 150 -9.09 0.65 10.54
C ALA A 150 -9.88 -0.52 11.13
N LYS A 151 -10.79 -1.08 10.34
CA LYS A 151 -11.46 -2.34 10.64
C LYS A 151 -10.63 -3.49 10.08
N VAL A 152 -10.18 -4.41 10.93
CA VAL A 152 -9.50 -5.63 10.50
C VAL A 152 -10.55 -6.74 10.33
N VAL A 153 -10.58 -7.33 9.13
CA VAL A 153 -11.50 -8.44 8.77
C VAL A 153 -10.71 -9.74 8.76
N PRO A 154 -10.91 -10.62 9.76
CA PRO A 154 -10.30 -11.94 9.77
C PRO A 154 -10.91 -12.83 8.68
N VAL A 155 -10.11 -13.29 7.74
CA VAL A 155 -10.53 -14.20 6.67
C VAL A 155 -10.31 -15.63 7.13
N THR A 156 -11.39 -16.43 7.11
CA THR A 156 -11.41 -17.83 7.56
C THR A 156 -11.63 -18.82 6.42
N THR A 157 -11.86 -18.34 5.21
CA THR A 157 -12.01 -19.16 4.01
C THR A 157 -10.69 -19.79 3.59
N GLY A 158 -10.74 -20.88 2.82
CA GLY A 158 -9.57 -21.56 2.30
C GLY A 158 -8.59 -22.01 3.39
N GLU A 159 -7.34 -21.61 3.26
CA GLU A 159 -6.27 -21.87 4.24
C GLU A 159 -6.15 -20.73 5.28
N ALA A 160 -7.07 -19.77 5.26
CA ALA A 160 -7.07 -18.58 6.12
C ALA A 160 -5.73 -17.80 6.08
N GLY A 161 -5.12 -17.73 4.91
CA GLY A 161 -3.85 -17.09 4.65
C GLY A 161 -3.96 -15.83 3.78
N LEU A 162 -2.81 -15.32 3.35
CA LEU A 162 -2.72 -14.09 2.54
C LEU A 162 -3.47 -14.21 1.21
N LYS A 163 -3.42 -15.38 0.54
CA LYS A 163 -4.12 -15.58 -0.73
C LYS A 163 -5.63 -15.41 -0.56
N ASP A 164 -6.18 -16.02 0.48
CA ASP A 164 -7.62 -15.93 0.76
C ASP A 164 -8.03 -14.52 1.13
N ALA A 165 -7.15 -13.79 1.83
CA ALA A 165 -7.35 -12.36 2.14
C ALA A 165 -7.37 -11.48 0.88
N ILE A 166 -6.54 -11.77 -0.13
CA ILE A 166 -6.56 -11.11 -1.44
C ILE A 166 -7.90 -11.38 -2.13
N ASP A 167 -8.32 -12.64 -2.20
CA ASP A 167 -9.55 -13.04 -2.88
C ASP A 167 -10.78 -12.34 -2.26
N GLU A 168 -10.88 -12.29 -0.92
CA GLU A 168 -11.97 -11.60 -0.21
C GLU A 168 -11.92 -10.08 -0.42
N ALA A 169 -10.74 -9.46 -0.37
CA ALA A 169 -10.59 -8.03 -0.61
C ALA A 169 -11.01 -7.66 -2.04
N LEU A 170 -10.63 -8.45 -3.05
CA LEU A 170 -11.05 -8.24 -4.43
C LEU A 170 -12.56 -8.41 -4.62
N VAL A 171 -13.17 -9.40 -3.96
CA VAL A 171 -14.63 -9.59 -3.98
C VAL A 171 -15.34 -8.40 -3.37
N GLU A 172 -14.86 -7.86 -2.26
CA GLU A 172 -15.45 -6.67 -1.65
C GLU A 172 -15.24 -5.42 -2.52
N TRP A 173 -14.04 -5.23 -3.07
CA TRP A 173 -13.77 -4.12 -3.97
C TRP A 173 -14.70 -4.14 -5.18
N SER A 174 -14.90 -5.31 -5.80
CA SER A 174 -15.79 -5.45 -6.96
C SER A 174 -17.24 -5.00 -6.73
N LYS A 175 -17.69 -4.99 -5.48
CA LYS A 175 -19.05 -4.53 -5.09
C LYS A 175 -19.12 -3.03 -4.82
N THR A 176 -17.98 -2.36 -4.64
CA THR A 176 -17.89 -1.01 -4.09
C THR A 176 -16.93 -0.11 -4.87
N LEU A 177 -16.74 -0.38 -6.15
CA LEU A 177 -15.78 0.31 -7.04
C LEU A 177 -15.91 1.83 -7.02
N ASP A 178 -17.15 2.36 -6.91
CA ASP A 178 -17.41 3.80 -6.95
C ASP A 178 -16.83 4.55 -5.74
N SER A 179 -16.83 3.94 -4.56
CA SER A 179 -16.44 4.58 -3.30
C SER A 179 -15.13 4.07 -2.70
N THR A 180 -14.64 2.96 -3.19
CA THR A 180 -13.53 2.22 -2.59
C THR A 180 -12.32 2.15 -3.51
N PHE A 181 -11.14 2.37 -2.94
CA PHE A 181 -9.84 2.17 -3.58
C PHE A 181 -9.15 0.95 -2.97
N TYR A 182 -8.62 0.08 -3.85
CA TYR A 182 -7.87 -1.12 -3.48
C TYR A 182 -6.40 -1.02 -3.86
#